data_5fa6fee36352165e913b5c3f351262f6
#
_entry.id   5fa6fee36352165e913b5c3f351262f6
#
_cell.length_a   1.000
_cell.length_b   1.000
_cell.length_c   1.000
_cell.angle_alpha   90.00
_cell.angle_beta   90.00
_cell.angle_gamma   90.00
#
_symmetry.space_group_name_H-M   'P 1'
#
loop_
_entity.id
_entity.type
_entity.pdbx_description
1 polymer ?
#
loop_
_entity_poly.entity_id
_entity_poly.type
_entity_poly.pdbx_seq_one_letter_code
_entity_poly.pdbx_strand_id
1 'polypeptide(L)'
;QSELAERAGSFHLDDAIHGICEKLIRRHPHVFGDSKAEDSEAVLNQWENIKKSEKGHAEKRLLDGIPGGMPSLMKAGKIQKKVEKVGFDWPSAEDVIPKIREEISEVEEVLQNGNPGTDDAALGEELGDVLFAVTNLARKLGMESETLLAAANEKFVRRFNKLEDLLEEQGTNAHDAEVPEMEIAWEKAKSH
;
A
#
# COMPACT_ATOMS: atom_id res chain seq x y z
N GLN A 1 -8.70 -11.84 14.82
CA GLN A 1 -9.66 -12.60 13.97
C GLN A 1 -9.78 -14.05 14.42
N SER A 2 -8.68 -14.75 14.73
CA SER A 2 -8.71 -16.15 15.24
C SER A 2 -9.49 -16.28 16.55
N GLU A 3 -9.35 -15.35 17.48
CA GLU A 3 -10.11 -15.34 18.73
C GLU A 3 -11.63 -15.19 18.51
N LEU A 4 -12.03 -14.36 17.55
CA LEU A 4 -13.44 -14.21 17.17
C LEU A 4 -13.98 -15.48 16.49
N ALA A 5 -13.16 -16.14 15.67
CA ALA A 5 -13.53 -17.39 15.02
C ALA A 5 -13.65 -18.55 16.03
N GLU A 6 -12.77 -18.60 17.02
CA GLU A 6 -12.81 -19.54 18.13
C GLU A 6 -14.07 -19.37 18.97
N ARG A 7 -14.42 -18.12 19.35
CA ARG A 7 -15.69 -17.82 20.05
C ARG A 7 -16.93 -18.18 19.24
N ALA A 8 -16.84 -18.10 17.91
CA ALA A 8 -17.90 -18.53 16.99
C ALA A 8 -17.90 -20.03 16.69
N GLY A 9 -16.96 -20.82 17.28
CA GLY A 9 -16.83 -22.25 17.06
C GLY A 9 -16.42 -22.64 15.62
N SER A 10 -15.79 -21.72 14.87
CA SER A 10 -15.46 -21.94 13.46
C SER A 10 -14.11 -22.63 13.28
N PHE A 11 -13.05 -22.14 13.91
CA PHE A 11 -11.71 -22.75 13.92
C PHE A 11 -10.85 -22.17 15.05
N HIS A 12 -9.84 -22.93 15.49
CA HIS A 12 -8.82 -22.50 16.45
C HIS A 12 -7.58 -21.92 15.77
N LEU A 13 -6.77 -21.21 16.53
CA LEU A 13 -5.51 -20.65 16.01
C LEU A 13 -4.58 -21.76 15.45
N ASP A 14 -4.55 -22.91 16.11
CA ASP A 14 -3.76 -24.07 15.68
C ASP A 14 -4.18 -24.58 14.30
N ASP A 15 -5.47 -24.59 13.98
CA ASP A 15 -5.97 -24.98 12.66
C ASP A 15 -5.47 -24.00 11.57
N ALA A 16 -5.45 -22.70 11.88
CA ALA A 16 -4.91 -21.70 10.98
C ALA A 16 -3.40 -21.85 10.76
N ILE A 17 -2.64 -22.08 11.84
CA ILE A 17 -1.20 -22.34 11.80
C ILE A 17 -0.91 -23.60 10.99
N HIS A 18 -1.61 -24.70 11.29
CA HIS A 18 -1.45 -25.97 10.58
C HIS A 18 -1.71 -25.82 9.07
N GLY A 19 -2.81 -25.16 8.71
CA GLY A 19 -3.14 -24.88 7.30
C GLY A 19 -2.11 -24.02 6.58
N ILE A 20 -1.46 -23.07 7.27
CA ILE A 20 -0.37 -22.28 6.71
C ILE A 20 0.88 -23.14 6.52
N CYS A 21 1.26 -23.95 7.52
CA CYS A 21 2.41 -24.86 7.45
C CYS A 21 2.28 -25.85 6.29
N GLU A 22 1.15 -26.53 6.18
CA GLU A 22 0.88 -27.47 5.08
C GLU A 22 0.99 -26.77 3.71
N LYS A 23 0.42 -25.57 3.60
CA LYS A 23 0.50 -24.77 2.38
C LYS A 23 1.94 -24.39 2.02
N LEU A 24 2.75 -23.99 3.00
CA LEU A 24 4.15 -23.65 2.79
C LEU A 24 4.97 -24.87 2.36
N ILE A 25 4.82 -25.99 3.05
CA ILE A 25 5.49 -27.26 2.71
C ILE A 25 5.17 -27.67 1.27
N ARG A 26 3.89 -27.69 0.90
CA ARG A 26 3.44 -28.08 -0.42
C ARG A 26 3.92 -27.16 -1.54
N ARG A 27 4.04 -25.84 -1.25
CA ARG A 27 4.48 -24.85 -2.25
C ARG A 27 5.99 -24.66 -2.37
N HIS A 28 6.76 -25.30 -1.47
CA HIS A 28 8.23 -25.25 -1.50
C HIS A 28 8.82 -26.65 -1.60
N PRO A 29 8.47 -27.43 -2.66
CA PRO A 29 8.98 -28.78 -2.83
C PRO A 29 10.49 -28.84 -3.08
N HIS A 30 11.12 -27.72 -3.43
CA HIS A 30 12.57 -27.58 -3.50
C HIS A 30 13.25 -27.51 -2.11
N VAL A 31 12.49 -27.23 -1.04
CA VAL A 31 12.97 -27.20 0.36
C VAL A 31 12.56 -28.44 1.12
N PHE A 32 11.32 -28.89 0.94
CA PHE A 32 10.69 -29.94 1.74
C PHE A 32 10.44 -31.25 0.97
N GLY A 33 10.79 -31.30 -0.33
CA GLY A 33 10.60 -32.47 -1.21
C GLY A 33 11.83 -32.72 -2.09
N ASP A 34 11.65 -33.55 -3.11
CA ASP A 34 12.74 -34.02 -3.98
C ASP A 34 12.97 -33.15 -5.22
N SER A 35 12.20 -32.07 -5.41
CA SER A 35 12.35 -31.23 -6.58
C SER A 35 13.52 -30.26 -6.43
N LYS A 36 14.37 -30.16 -7.48
CA LYS A 36 15.46 -29.17 -7.53
C LYS A 36 15.00 -27.96 -8.33
N ALA A 37 15.25 -26.77 -7.81
CA ALA A 37 15.13 -25.52 -8.54
C ALA A 37 16.55 -24.95 -8.72
N GLU A 38 16.93 -24.67 -9.96
CA GLU A 38 18.30 -24.28 -10.32
C GLU A 38 18.59 -22.82 -9.99
N ASP A 39 17.53 -21.98 -9.95
CA ASP A 39 17.63 -20.55 -9.62
C ASP A 39 16.35 -20.01 -8.96
N SER A 40 16.39 -18.75 -8.56
CA SER A 40 15.26 -18.07 -7.90
C SER A 40 14.04 -17.88 -8.84
N GLU A 41 14.24 -17.81 -10.14
CA GLU A 41 13.16 -17.68 -11.12
C GLU A 41 12.43 -19.01 -11.29
N ALA A 42 13.15 -20.13 -11.34
CA ALA A 42 12.57 -21.48 -11.35
C ALA A 42 11.74 -21.74 -10.08
N VAL A 43 12.22 -21.30 -8.90
CA VAL A 43 11.45 -21.36 -7.63
C VAL A 43 10.13 -20.60 -7.74
N LEU A 44 10.15 -19.37 -8.24
CA LEU A 44 8.96 -18.55 -8.38
C LEU A 44 7.95 -19.14 -9.36
N ASN A 45 8.44 -19.64 -10.51
CA ASN A 45 7.61 -20.28 -11.51
C ASN A 45 6.96 -21.57 -10.98
N GLN A 46 7.71 -22.41 -10.27
CA GLN A 46 7.19 -23.61 -9.62
C GLN A 46 6.12 -23.27 -8.59
N TRP A 47 6.38 -22.29 -7.73
CA TRP A 47 5.43 -21.84 -6.71
C TRP A 47 4.13 -21.29 -7.34
N GLU A 48 4.24 -20.48 -8.43
CA GLU A 48 3.06 -19.97 -9.14
C GLU A 48 2.26 -21.10 -9.80
N ASN A 49 2.92 -22.12 -10.37
CA ASN A 49 2.26 -23.26 -10.99
C ASN A 49 1.49 -24.10 -9.96
N ILE A 50 2.11 -24.41 -8.82
CA ILE A 50 1.47 -25.14 -7.73
C ILE A 50 0.26 -24.33 -7.20
N LYS A 51 0.41 -23.02 -7.02
CA LYS A 51 -0.68 -22.15 -6.59
C LYS A 51 -1.84 -22.09 -7.60
N LYS A 52 -1.56 -22.18 -8.90
CA LYS A 52 -2.58 -22.27 -9.96
C LYS A 52 -3.34 -23.60 -9.88
N SER A 53 -2.63 -24.72 -9.72
CA SER A 53 -3.25 -26.06 -9.64
C SER A 53 -4.14 -26.23 -8.39
N GLU A 54 -3.76 -25.66 -7.26
CA GLU A 54 -4.54 -25.72 -6.02
C GLU A 54 -5.91 -25.02 -6.10
N LYS A 55 -6.05 -24.02 -6.99
CA LYS A 55 -7.26 -23.18 -7.07
C LYS A 55 -8.38 -23.76 -7.92
N GLY A 56 -8.20 -24.95 -8.51
CA GLY A 56 -9.19 -25.58 -9.38
C GLY A 56 -9.39 -24.78 -10.70
N HIS A 57 -9.93 -25.44 -11.72
CA HIS A 57 -10.09 -24.94 -13.09
C HIS A 57 -11.26 -23.95 -13.29
N ALA A 58 -11.74 -23.26 -12.27
CA ALA A 58 -12.67 -22.16 -12.49
C ALA A 58 -11.89 -21.01 -13.16
N GLU A 59 -12.34 -20.58 -14.34
CA GLU A 59 -11.84 -19.35 -14.97
C GLU A 59 -12.00 -18.18 -14.01
N LYS A 60 -10.93 -17.85 -13.30
CA LYS A 60 -10.91 -16.71 -12.40
C LYS A 60 -10.40 -15.51 -13.17
N ARG A 61 -11.06 -14.38 -12.98
CA ARG A 61 -10.59 -13.11 -13.50
C ARG A 61 -9.18 -12.84 -12.98
N LEU A 62 -8.37 -12.08 -13.74
CA LEU A 62 -6.98 -11.79 -13.41
C LEU A 62 -6.79 -11.28 -11.98
N LEU A 63 -7.69 -10.44 -11.51
CA LEU A 63 -7.59 -9.80 -10.19
C LEU A 63 -8.21 -10.62 -9.05
N ASP A 64 -8.85 -11.74 -9.36
CA ASP A 64 -9.36 -12.63 -8.32
C ASP A 64 -8.25 -13.14 -7.40
N GLY A 65 -8.57 -13.31 -6.12
CA GLY A 65 -7.65 -13.79 -5.11
C GLY A 65 -6.67 -12.72 -4.57
N ILE A 66 -6.93 -11.43 -4.83
CA ILE A 66 -6.35 -10.34 -4.05
C ILE A 66 -7.10 -10.28 -2.72
N PRO A 67 -6.40 -10.38 -1.56
CA PRO A 67 -7.06 -10.40 -0.25
C PRO A 67 -7.81 -9.08 0.01
N GLY A 68 -9.09 -9.18 0.44
CA GLY A 68 -9.91 -8.00 0.75
C GLY A 68 -9.40 -7.18 1.94
N GLY A 69 -8.81 -7.85 2.94
CA GLY A 69 -8.29 -7.21 4.17
C GLY A 69 -6.85 -6.68 4.05
N MET A 70 -6.30 -6.54 2.85
CA MET A 70 -4.97 -5.96 2.64
C MET A 70 -5.02 -4.43 2.78
N PRO A 71 -4.00 -3.77 3.39
CA PRO A 71 -3.87 -2.31 3.37
C PRO A 71 -3.97 -1.76 1.95
N SER A 72 -4.63 -0.60 1.78
CA SER A 72 -5.05 -0.14 0.46
C SER A 72 -3.90 0.15 -0.50
N LEU A 73 -2.81 0.76 -0.05
CA LEU A 73 -1.64 1.01 -0.89
C LEU A 73 -0.92 -0.27 -1.29
N MET A 74 -0.79 -1.24 -0.37
CA MET A 74 -0.27 -2.57 -0.70
C MET A 74 -1.17 -3.29 -1.71
N LYS A 75 -2.49 -3.15 -1.57
CA LYS A 75 -3.46 -3.75 -2.48
C LYS A 75 -3.34 -3.15 -3.87
N ALA A 76 -3.22 -1.82 -4.00
CA ALA A 76 -3.00 -1.11 -5.25
C ALA A 76 -1.72 -1.62 -5.96
N GLY A 77 -0.59 -1.65 -5.26
CA GLY A 77 0.67 -2.19 -5.81
C GLY A 77 0.54 -3.65 -6.26
N LYS A 78 -0.23 -4.46 -5.53
CA LYS A 78 -0.48 -5.86 -5.92
C LYS A 78 -1.38 -6.00 -7.15
N ILE A 79 -2.38 -5.13 -7.30
CA ILE A 79 -3.21 -5.03 -8.50
C ILE A 79 -2.31 -4.71 -9.70
N GLN A 80 -1.51 -3.66 -9.60
CA GLN A 80 -0.61 -3.19 -10.65
C GLN A 80 0.40 -4.25 -11.07
N LYS A 81 1.05 -4.95 -10.12
CA LYS A 81 1.92 -6.11 -10.41
C LYS A 81 1.22 -7.26 -11.14
N LYS A 82 -0.08 -7.43 -10.96
CA LYS A 82 -0.84 -8.46 -11.67
C LYS A 82 -1.16 -8.07 -13.11
N VAL A 83 -1.56 -6.81 -13.34
CA VAL A 83 -1.91 -6.33 -14.67
C VAL A 83 -0.67 -6.11 -15.55
N GLU A 84 0.47 -5.75 -14.95
CA GLU A 84 1.78 -5.75 -15.61
C GLU A 84 2.10 -7.07 -16.30
N LYS A 85 1.79 -8.21 -15.67
CA LYS A 85 2.04 -9.56 -16.24
C LYS A 85 1.30 -9.85 -17.55
N VAL A 86 0.27 -9.09 -17.87
CA VAL A 86 -0.50 -9.18 -19.11
C VAL A 86 -0.22 -8.01 -20.05
N GLY A 87 0.82 -7.22 -19.76
CA GLY A 87 1.24 -6.08 -20.59
C GLY A 87 0.47 -4.78 -20.34
N PHE A 88 -0.40 -4.74 -19.33
CA PHE A 88 -1.12 -3.51 -18.97
C PHE A 88 -0.34 -2.72 -17.92
N ASP A 89 0.67 -2.00 -18.37
CA ASP A 89 1.55 -1.17 -17.52
C ASP A 89 2.28 -0.10 -18.36
N TRP A 90 2.73 0.96 -17.70
CA TRP A 90 3.59 1.96 -18.33
C TRP A 90 4.99 1.39 -18.58
N PRO A 91 5.68 1.81 -19.65
CA PRO A 91 7.03 1.34 -19.96
C PRO A 91 8.04 1.69 -18.86
N SER A 92 7.99 2.92 -18.34
CA SER A 92 8.95 3.41 -17.35
C SER A 92 8.28 4.19 -16.20
N ALA A 93 9.07 4.56 -15.19
CA ALA A 93 8.60 5.40 -14.09
C ALA A 93 8.29 6.84 -14.57
N GLU A 94 9.06 7.34 -15.52
CA GLU A 94 8.88 8.66 -16.11
C GLU A 94 7.54 8.77 -16.84
N ASP A 95 7.06 7.68 -17.45
CA ASP A 95 5.79 7.63 -18.17
C ASP A 95 4.57 7.69 -17.23
N VAL A 96 4.75 7.42 -15.94
CA VAL A 96 3.70 7.54 -14.92
C VAL A 96 3.49 9.01 -14.49
N ILE A 97 4.52 9.86 -14.57
CA ILE A 97 4.45 11.26 -14.11
C ILE A 97 3.37 12.06 -14.82
N PRO A 98 3.21 11.98 -16.17
CA PRO A 98 2.10 12.66 -16.85
C PRO A 98 0.73 12.27 -16.32
N LYS A 99 0.52 10.96 -16.00
CA LYS A 99 -0.76 10.51 -15.45
C LYS A 99 -1.04 11.08 -14.05
N ILE A 100 -0.01 11.15 -13.19
CA ILE A 100 -0.17 11.80 -11.87
C ILE A 100 -0.59 13.27 -12.03
N ARG A 101 -0.03 13.99 -13.00
CA ARG A 101 -0.42 15.39 -13.27
C ARG A 101 -1.84 15.51 -13.81
N GLU A 102 -2.25 14.56 -14.64
CA GLU A 102 -3.62 14.47 -15.16
C GLU A 102 -4.61 14.30 -13.99
N GLU A 103 -4.40 13.32 -13.10
CA GLU A 103 -5.27 13.09 -11.94
C GLU A 103 -5.33 14.32 -10.99
N ILE A 104 -4.20 15.01 -10.80
CA ILE A 104 -4.19 16.26 -10.03
C ILE A 104 -5.03 17.34 -10.72
N SER A 105 -4.97 17.45 -12.06
CA SER A 105 -5.77 18.42 -12.80
C SER A 105 -7.27 18.11 -12.70
N GLU A 106 -7.65 16.82 -12.69
CA GLU A 106 -9.04 16.40 -12.50
C GLU A 106 -9.55 16.74 -11.09
N VAL A 107 -8.72 16.58 -10.05
CA VAL A 107 -9.00 17.10 -8.71
C VAL A 107 -9.21 18.62 -8.72
N GLU A 108 -8.33 19.38 -9.42
CA GLU A 108 -8.45 20.83 -9.54
C GLU A 108 -9.75 21.25 -10.26
N GLU A 109 -10.14 20.53 -11.31
CA GLU A 109 -11.37 20.80 -12.04
C GLU A 109 -12.63 20.57 -11.17
N VAL A 110 -12.65 19.49 -10.38
CA VAL A 110 -13.77 19.24 -9.45
C VAL A 110 -13.83 20.32 -8.37
N LEU A 111 -12.66 20.75 -7.83
CA LEU A 111 -12.63 21.82 -6.82
C LEU A 111 -13.06 23.18 -7.36
N GLN A 112 -12.78 23.50 -8.64
CA GLN A 112 -13.13 24.78 -9.26
C GLN A 112 -14.58 24.85 -9.72
N ASN A 113 -15.11 23.75 -10.24
CA ASN A 113 -16.42 23.69 -10.88
C ASN A 113 -17.48 23.00 -10.02
N GLY A 114 -17.08 22.31 -8.95
CA GLY A 114 -17.97 21.55 -8.10
C GLY A 114 -18.71 22.41 -7.07
N ASN A 115 -19.87 21.94 -6.66
CA ASN A 115 -20.62 22.51 -5.57
C ASN A 115 -20.22 21.83 -4.25
N PRO A 116 -19.75 22.57 -3.23
CA PRO A 116 -19.41 21.98 -1.92
C PRO A 116 -20.60 21.17 -1.36
N GLY A 117 -20.32 19.91 -1.01
CA GLY A 117 -21.31 18.99 -0.42
C GLY A 117 -22.12 18.15 -1.42
N THR A 118 -22.05 18.42 -2.73
CA THR A 118 -22.70 17.57 -3.75
C THR A 118 -21.72 16.74 -4.58
N ASP A 119 -20.47 17.21 -4.70
CA ASP A 119 -19.45 16.58 -5.54
C ASP A 119 -18.35 15.87 -4.71
N ASP A 120 -18.61 15.65 -3.42
CA ASP A 120 -17.68 14.94 -2.51
C ASP A 120 -17.32 13.53 -3.02
N ALA A 121 -18.25 12.86 -3.69
CA ALA A 121 -18.00 11.54 -4.26
C ALA A 121 -17.03 11.61 -5.46
N ALA A 122 -17.23 12.58 -6.36
CA ALA A 122 -16.34 12.79 -7.50
C ALA A 122 -14.93 13.19 -7.03
N LEU A 123 -14.83 14.12 -6.10
CA LEU A 123 -13.55 14.51 -5.49
C LEU A 123 -12.85 13.33 -4.82
N GLY A 124 -13.61 12.46 -4.15
CA GLY A 124 -13.09 11.25 -3.53
C GLY A 124 -12.56 10.23 -4.55
N GLU A 125 -13.19 10.13 -5.72
CA GLU A 125 -12.76 9.28 -6.84
C GLU A 125 -11.41 9.77 -7.39
N GLU A 126 -11.31 11.06 -7.76
CA GLU A 126 -10.08 11.63 -8.31
C GLU A 126 -8.90 11.57 -7.31
N LEU A 127 -9.15 11.86 -6.03
CA LEU A 127 -8.12 11.67 -4.99
C LEU A 127 -7.68 10.20 -4.85
N GLY A 128 -8.60 9.27 -5.05
CA GLY A 128 -8.29 7.84 -5.09
C GLY A 128 -7.36 7.49 -6.27
N ASP A 129 -7.61 8.08 -7.44
CA ASP A 129 -6.82 7.85 -8.66
C ASP A 129 -5.42 8.49 -8.56
N VAL A 130 -5.29 9.67 -7.95
CA VAL A 130 -3.98 10.23 -7.57
C VAL A 130 -3.19 9.25 -6.71
N LEU A 131 -3.79 8.70 -5.65
CA LEU A 131 -3.12 7.73 -4.75
C LEU A 131 -2.73 6.45 -5.50
N PHE A 132 -3.57 5.98 -6.42
CA PHE A 132 -3.29 4.81 -7.25
C PHE A 132 -2.14 5.06 -8.22
N ALA A 133 -2.10 6.22 -8.90
CA ALA A 133 -1.04 6.61 -9.81
C ALA A 133 0.31 6.79 -9.08
N VAL A 134 0.31 7.45 -7.91
CA VAL A 134 1.52 7.59 -7.07
C VAL A 134 2.02 6.23 -6.59
N THR A 135 1.12 5.31 -6.24
CA THR A 135 1.49 3.93 -5.91
C THR A 135 2.17 3.22 -7.07
N ASN A 136 1.71 3.45 -8.30
CA ASN A 136 2.36 2.88 -9.48
C ASN A 136 3.76 3.43 -9.71
N LEU A 137 3.95 4.73 -9.54
CA LEU A 137 5.28 5.35 -9.61
C LEU A 137 6.24 4.70 -8.59
N ALA A 138 5.81 4.56 -7.33
CA ALA A 138 6.61 3.89 -6.30
C ALA A 138 6.99 2.47 -6.72
N ARG A 139 6.02 1.68 -7.23
CA ARG A 139 6.24 0.33 -7.72
C ARG A 139 7.26 0.28 -8.87
N LYS A 140 7.16 1.19 -9.84
CA LYS A 140 8.12 1.28 -10.97
C LYS A 140 9.54 1.58 -10.51
N LEU A 141 9.68 2.31 -9.41
CA LEU A 141 10.97 2.58 -8.76
C LEU A 141 11.42 1.46 -7.80
N GLY A 142 10.70 0.34 -7.74
CA GLY A 142 11.02 -0.78 -6.85
C GLY A 142 10.72 -0.52 -5.38
N MET A 143 9.89 0.48 -5.07
CA MET A 143 9.54 0.89 -3.72
C MET A 143 8.14 0.42 -3.32
N GLU A 144 7.90 0.20 -2.03
CA GLU A 144 6.59 -0.19 -1.49
C GLU A 144 5.90 1.04 -0.88
N SER A 145 4.77 1.46 -1.46
CA SER A 145 4.04 2.70 -1.10
C SER A 145 3.62 2.74 0.36
N GLU A 146 3.19 1.62 0.94
CA GLU A 146 2.82 1.52 2.35
C GLU A 146 4.01 1.87 3.26
N THR A 147 5.19 1.32 2.95
CA THR A 147 6.43 1.59 3.69
C THR A 147 6.87 3.05 3.53
N LEU A 148 6.74 3.62 2.33
CA LEU A 148 7.05 5.03 2.08
C LEU A 148 6.16 5.96 2.89
N LEU A 149 4.86 5.68 2.93
CA LEU A 149 3.92 6.48 3.71
C LEU A 149 4.16 6.32 5.22
N ALA A 150 4.42 5.11 5.68
CA ALA A 150 4.78 4.86 7.08
C ALA A 150 6.02 5.67 7.49
N ALA A 151 7.08 5.66 6.69
CA ALA A 151 8.29 6.45 6.95
C ALA A 151 8.02 7.97 6.91
N ALA A 152 7.14 8.44 6.02
CA ALA A 152 6.72 9.84 5.98
C ALA A 152 5.95 10.25 7.25
N ASN A 153 5.05 9.38 7.74
CA ASN A 153 4.31 9.59 8.98
C ASN A 153 5.26 9.69 10.18
N GLU A 154 6.19 8.74 10.32
CA GLU A 154 7.19 8.76 11.40
C GLU A 154 8.07 10.02 11.34
N LYS A 155 8.49 10.43 10.16
CA LYS A 155 9.25 11.66 9.96
C LYS A 155 8.44 12.89 10.38
N PHE A 156 7.15 12.95 10.03
CA PHE A 156 6.27 14.04 10.44
C PHE A 156 6.14 14.08 11.96
N VAL A 157 5.83 12.95 12.60
CA VAL A 157 5.70 12.86 14.07
C VAL A 157 6.97 13.33 14.79
N ARG A 158 8.14 12.84 14.36
CA ARG A 158 9.41 13.30 14.97
C ARG A 158 9.62 14.80 14.85
N ARG A 159 9.30 15.38 13.68
CA ARG A 159 9.44 16.83 13.47
C ARG A 159 8.44 17.64 14.25
N PHE A 160 7.21 17.13 14.38
CA PHE A 160 6.17 17.80 15.15
C PHE A 160 6.50 17.79 16.65
N ASN A 161 6.96 16.67 17.20
CA ASN A 161 7.43 16.60 18.57
C ASN A 161 8.57 17.63 18.83
N LYS A 162 9.49 17.77 17.87
CA LYS A 162 10.55 18.79 17.99
C LYS A 162 10.03 20.22 17.90
N LEU A 163 8.97 20.46 17.10
CA LEU A 163 8.26 21.74 17.07
C LEU A 163 7.65 22.03 18.45
N GLU A 164 7.00 21.04 19.07
CA GLU A 164 6.41 21.20 20.42
C GLU A 164 7.50 21.55 21.46
N ASP A 165 8.63 20.86 21.46
CA ASP A 165 9.78 21.18 22.32
C ASP A 165 10.22 22.66 22.14
N LEU A 166 10.31 23.13 20.87
CA LEU A 166 10.74 24.50 20.57
C LEU A 166 9.71 25.56 20.99
N LEU A 167 8.41 25.25 20.96
CA LEU A 167 7.37 26.12 21.46
C LEU A 167 7.38 26.18 22.99
N GLU A 168 7.58 25.04 23.66
CA GLU A 168 7.73 25.01 25.14
C GLU A 168 8.92 25.84 25.61
N GLU A 169 10.06 25.78 24.91
CA GLU A 169 11.22 26.63 25.18
C GLU A 169 10.91 28.15 25.08
N GLN A 170 9.89 28.53 24.29
CA GLN A 170 9.40 29.88 24.12
C GLN A 170 8.28 30.26 25.09
N GLY A 171 7.85 29.33 25.96
CA GLY A 171 6.80 29.55 26.96
C GLY A 171 5.38 29.43 26.41
N THR A 172 5.22 28.77 25.25
CA THR A 172 3.92 28.50 24.62
C THR A 172 3.80 26.98 24.34
N ASN A 173 2.71 26.57 23.69
CA ASN A 173 2.48 25.18 23.27
C ASN A 173 1.71 25.17 21.94
N ALA A 174 1.58 23.99 21.31
CA ALA A 174 0.96 23.84 19.99
C ALA A 174 -0.53 24.21 19.93
N HIS A 175 -1.25 24.26 21.08
CA HIS A 175 -2.65 24.65 21.13
C HIS A 175 -2.84 26.16 21.20
N ASP A 176 -1.88 26.88 21.80
CA ASP A 176 -1.97 28.31 22.07
C ASP A 176 -1.11 29.15 21.11
N ALA A 177 -0.14 28.52 20.42
CA ALA A 177 0.73 29.19 19.47
C ALA A 177 -0.03 29.64 18.21
N GLU A 178 0.29 30.82 17.72
CA GLU A 178 -0.21 31.30 16.43
C GLU A 178 0.50 30.58 15.26
N VAL A 179 -0.20 30.53 14.10
CA VAL A 179 0.34 29.87 12.88
C VAL A 179 1.75 30.32 12.50
N PRO A 180 2.09 31.63 12.52
CA PRO A 180 3.45 32.07 12.20
C PRO A 180 4.51 31.55 13.18
N GLU A 181 4.19 31.41 14.46
CA GLU A 181 5.11 30.84 15.47
C GLU A 181 5.36 29.36 15.21
N MET A 182 4.29 28.61 14.90
CA MET A 182 4.41 27.21 14.50
C MET A 182 5.22 27.03 13.22
N GLU A 183 5.07 27.89 12.21
CA GLU A 183 5.86 27.84 10.97
C GLU A 183 7.35 28.06 11.24
N ILE A 184 7.72 29.03 12.07
CA ILE A 184 9.12 29.26 12.45
C ILE A 184 9.71 28.06 13.20
N ALA A 185 8.96 27.49 14.15
CA ALA A 185 9.38 26.29 14.89
C ALA A 185 9.51 25.07 13.96
N TRP A 186 8.59 24.92 13.00
CA TRP A 186 8.61 23.84 12.01
C TRP A 186 9.83 23.91 11.10
N GLU A 187 10.19 25.11 10.58
CA GLU A 187 11.39 25.27 9.77
C GLU A 187 12.68 24.90 10.54
N LYS A 188 12.73 25.27 11.82
CA LYS A 188 13.85 24.85 12.71
C LYS A 188 13.87 23.33 12.90
N ALA A 189 12.70 22.70 13.11
CA ALA A 189 12.58 21.26 13.30
C ALA A 189 12.98 20.44 12.05
N LYS A 190 12.89 21.00 10.84
CA LYS A 190 13.36 20.36 9.61
C LYS A 190 14.88 20.31 9.47
N SER A 191 15.60 21.19 10.16
CA SER A 191 17.05 21.36 10.03
C SER A 191 17.82 20.38 10.94
N HIS A 192 17.12 19.58 11.72
CA HIS A 192 17.63 18.57 12.64
C HIS A 192 17.10 17.21 12.26
#